data_4e0df6b8f0505d5339f91169c0ebdc93
#
_entry.id   4e0df6b8f0505d5339f91169c0ebdc93
#
_cell.length_a   1.000
_cell.length_b   1.000
_cell.length_c   1.000
_cell.angle_alpha   90.00
_cell.angle_beta   90.00
_cell.angle_gamma   90.00
#
_symmetry.space_group_name_H-M   'P 1'
#
loop_
_entity.id
_entity.type
_entity.pdbx_description
1 polymer ?
#
loop_
_entity_poly.entity_id
_entity_poly.type
_entity_poly.pdbx_seq_one_letter_code
_entity_poly.pdbx_strand_id
1 'polypeptide(L)'
;MLGRDILLMMKIVLISTYELGRQPFGVVSPAAWLRKAGHDVACLDLTRQSLDEEAVRAAELFAIYLPMHTATRLAAKLIPTLREMNDGAHLCCYGLYAPMNAGYLRGLGVGTILGGEFEAELVKFAQRLQGLKPLYSGGEMSDLKVRSTKRNGVEAQAKLDGASAAPGAAAVDVGDALAQVEIGNAGAQVEKEISLDRLAFLLPDRAGMPAIEKYAHLIVPGGGYRVVGSTEASRGCKHLCRHCPIVPVYDGVFRIVARDVVIADVRQQVAAGARHISFGDPDFFNGIRHALELIAEFHREFPDVTYDVTIKIEHLRKYEKELVALRETGCLFVISAVESVDDEILARLDKGHTRADFVHVARKFRELDMTLHPTFVAFTPWTTLEGYLDLLRVIVAEDLVENVAPVQLGIRLLIPEGSRLLELEEMCGLVGKFDAELLVYPWRNVDARVDRVSEAVQAIAADADQEKQSRSGAFARIWEAAHEAAGVAAPELQLGAGYAVPFLSEPWYCCAEPTRAQLVSIGAFAKKAEIAVRLERAGTADGFV
;
A
#
# COMPACT_ATOMS: atom_id res chain seq x y z
N MET A 1 -36.11 20.97 27.24
CA MET A 1 -36.00 19.53 26.97
C MET A 1 -35.24 19.42 25.66
N LEU A 2 -33.93 19.22 25.72
CA LEU A 2 -33.08 19.02 24.54
C LEU A 2 -33.27 17.56 24.11
N GLY A 3 -33.83 17.38 22.92
CA GLY A 3 -33.91 16.07 22.29
C GLY A 3 -32.49 15.48 22.16
N ARG A 4 -32.22 14.43 22.88
CA ARG A 4 -31.09 13.54 22.56
C ARG A 4 -31.43 12.91 21.21
N ASP A 5 -30.77 13.36 20.16
CA ASP A 5 -30.71 12.62 18.90
C ASP A 5 -30.24 11.22 19.28
N ILE A 6 -31.15 10.25 19.20
CA ILE A 6 -30.80 8.84 19.30
C ILE A 6 -30.00 8.56 18.04
N LEU A 7 -28.68 8.70 18.12
CA LEU A 7 -27.76 8.22 17.10
C LEU A 7 -28.01 6.71 16.96
N LEU A 8 -28.68 6.31 15.88
CA LEU A 8 -28.92 4.92 15.56
C LEU A 8 -27.53 4.27 15.35
N MET A 9 -27.24 3.24 16.15
CA MET A 9 -26.03 2.46 16.05
C MET A 9 -26.01 1.70 14.72
N MET A 10 -24.98 1.89 13.89
CA MET A 10 -24.79 1.16 12.63
C MET A 10 -23.82 0.03 12.83
N LYS A 11 -24.06 -1.11 12.20
CA LYS A 11 -23.13 -2.25 12.15
C LYS A 11 -22.19 -2.09 10.97
N ILE A 12 -20.90 -1.92 11.26
CA ILE A 12 -19.85 -1.62 10.28
C ILE A 12 -18.80 -2.74 10.34
N VAL A 13 -18.40 -3.24 9.18
CA VAL A 13 -17.29 -4.19 9.07
C VAL A 13 -16.14 -3.52 8.34
N LEU A 14 -15.02 -3.32 9.07
CA LEU A 14 -13.75 -2.85 8.50
C LEU A 14 -12.93 -4.06 8.08
N ILE A 15 -12.46 -4.08 6.83
CA ILE A 15 -11.79 -5.25 6.25
C ILE A 15 -10.42 -4.86 5.71
N SER A 16 -9.38 -5.59 6.15
CA SER A 16 -8.07 -5.63 5.49
C SER A 16 -7.92 -6.96 4.76
N THR A 17 -7.40 -6.91 3.55
CA THR A 17 -7.08 -8.09 2.74
C THR A 17 -5.59 -8.37 2.68
N TYR A 18 -4.72 -7.38 2.93
CA TYR A 18 -3.27 -7.53 2.99
C TYR A 18 -2.56 -6.25 3.48
N GLU A 19 -1.57 -6.36 4.38
CA GLU A 19 -0.71 -5.26 4.82
C GLU A 19 0.70 -5.73 5.24
N LEU A 20 1.43 -6.39 4.35
CA LEU A 20 2.84 -6.77 4.55
C LEU A 20 3.11 -7.45 5.91
N GLY A 21 2.23 -8.36 6.33
CA GLY A 21 2.38 -9.06 7.61
C GLY A 21 2.20 -8.20 8.87
N ARG A 22 1.87 -6.94 8.74
CA ARG A 22 1.60 -6.04 9.87
C ARG A 22 0.15 -6.10 10.29
N GLN A 23 -0.12 -5.80 11.57
CA GLN A 23 -1.49 -5.55 11.99
C GLN A 23 -1.98 -4.24 11.34
N PRO A 24 -3.09 -4.27 10.54
CA PRO A 24 -3.44 -3.16 9.65
C PRO A 24 -3.83 -1.89 10.41
N PHE A 25 -2.94 -0.89 10.37
CA PHE A 25 -3.17 0.41 10.99
C PHE A 25 -4.40 1.11 10.39
N GLY A 26 -4.60 0.99 9.08
CA GLY A 26 -5.75 1.55 8.38
C GLY A 26 -7.09 0.89 8.72
N VAL A 27 -7.11 -0.18 9.55
CA VAL A 27 -8.33 -0.76 10.14
C VAL A 27 -8.51 -0.26 11.57
N VAL A 28 -7.45 -0.31 12.38
CA VAL A 28 -7.56 0.00 13.83
C VAL A 28 -7.69 1.50 14.10
N SER A 29 -7.15 2.38 13.23
CA SER A 29 -7.34 3.82 13.34
C SER A 29 -8.79 4.23 13.09
N PRO A 30 -9.44 3.92 11.94
CA PRO A 30 -10.85 4.28 11.75
C PRO A 30 -11.81 3.54 12.70
N ALA A 31 -11.46 2.35 13.21
CA ALA A 31 -12.25 1.67 14.24
C ALA A 31 -12.42 2.55 15.50
N ALA A 32 -11.34 3.20 15.94
CA ALA A 32 -11.40 4.12 17.08
C ALA A 32 -12.36 5.30 16.82
N TRP A 33 -12.36 5.85 15.62
CA TRP A 33 -13.22 6.96 15.23
C TRP A 33 -14.69 6.57 15.15
N LEU A 34 -14.98 5.45 14.51
CA LEU A 34 -16.34 4.94 14.32
C LEU A 34 -16.96 4.48 15.65
N ARG A 35 -16.21 3.77 16.50
CA ARG A 35 -16.67 3.38 17.85
C ARG A 35 -16.90 4.59 18.74
N LYS A 36 -16.02 5.61 18.68
CA LYS A 36 -16.22 6.89 19.38
C LYS A 36 -17.48 7.61 18.90
N ALA A 37 -17.85 7.46 17.62
CA ALA A 37 -19.10 7.99 17.06
C ALA A 37 -20.35 7.16 17.43
N GLY A 38 -20.20 6.05 18.17
CA GLY A 38 -21.29 5.22 18.67
C GLY A 38 -21.72 4.09 17.74
N HIS A 39 -20.91 3.71 16.76
CA HIS A 39 -21.18 2.60 15.85
C HIS A 39 -20.67 1.25 16.43
N ASP A 40 -21.32 0.16 16.03
CA ASP A 40 -20.85 -1.21 16.27
C ASP A 40 -19.88 -1.61 15.15
N VAL A 41 -18.61 -1.86 15.49
CA VAL A 41 -17.54 -2.03 14.50
C VAL A 41 -16.84 -3.37 14.70
N ALA A 42 -16.95 -4.25 13.72
CA ALA A 42 -16.14 -5.45 13.58
C ALA A 42 -14.91 -5.15 12.72
N CYS A 43 -13.74 -5.66 13.14
CA CYS A 43 -12.47 -5.51 12.42
C CYS A 43 -12.00 -6.88 11.92
N LEU A 44 -11.78 -7.02 10.61
CA LEU A 44 -11.37 -8.27 9.98
C LEU A 44 -10.04 -8.08 9.23
N ASP A 45 -9.04 -8.88 9.60
CA ASP A 45 -7.81 -9.07 8.82
C ASP A 45 -7.81 -10.46 8.19
N LEU A 46 -8.18 -10.53 6.92
CA LEU A 46 -8.35 -11.78 6.20
C LEU A 46 -7.02 -12.49 5.87
N THR A 47 -5.89 -11.89 6.17
CA THR A 47 -4.59 -12.58 6.11
C THR A 47 -4.36 -13.47 7.32
N ARG A 48 -5.04 -13.22 8.44
CA ARG A 48 -4.80 -13.88 9.75
C ARG A 48 -6.03 -14.58 10.33
N GLN A 49 -7.22 -14.31 9.77
CA GLN A 49 -8.48 -14.94 10.20
C GLN A 49 -9.39 -15.22 9.01
N SER A 50 -10.36 -16.11 9.18
CA SER A 50 -11.43 -16.34 8.21
C SER A 50 -12.44 -15.19 8.23
N LEU A 51 -13.25 -15.10 7.18
CA LEU A 51 -14.38 -14.18 7.12
C LEU A 51 -15.37 -14.52 8.25
N ASP A 52 -15.77 -13.51 9.00
CA ASP A 52 -16.84 -13.63 10.02
C ASP A 52 -18.19 -13.47 9.32
N GLU A 53 -18.85 -14.61 9.05
CA GLU A 53 -20.10 -14.64 8.29
C GLU A 53 -21.24 -13.96 9.02
N GLU A 54 -21.31 -14.07 10.34
CA GLU A 54 -22.36 -13.44 11.14
C GLU A 54 -22.23 -11.91 11.07
N ALA A 55 -21.01 -11.39 11.26
CA ALA A 55 -20.71 -9.96 11.13
C ALA A 55 -21.01 -9.45 9.71
N VAL A 56 -20.65 -10.22 8.66
CA VAL A 56 -20.90 -9.85 7.26
C VAL A 56 -22.40 -9.80 6.96
N ARG A 57 -23.19 -10.81 7.38
CA ARG A 57 -24.64 -10.84 7.15
C ARG A 57 -25.38 -9.71 7.88
N ALA A 58 -24.87 -9.31 9.04
CA ALA A 58 -25.47 -8.26 9.87
C ALA A 58 -25.02 -6.84 9.48
N ALA A 59 -23.99 -6.70 8.65
CA ALA A 59 -23.40 -5.42 8.30
C ALA A 59 -24.34 -4.51 7.53
N GLU A 60 -24.26 -3.21 7.77
CA GLU A 60 -24.93 -2.15 7.01
C GLU A 60 -23.93 -1.38 6.15
N LEU A 61 -22.64 -1.47 6.50
CA LEU A 61 -21.52 -0.88 5.78
C LEU A 61 -20.32 -1.83 5.79
N PHE A 62 -19.81 -2.17 4.62
CA PHE A 62 -18.47 -2.70 4.44
C PHE A 62 -17.52 -1.58 4.09
N ALA A 63 -16.44 -1.43 4.84
CA ALA A 63 -15.37 -0.50 4.53
C ALA A 63 -14.05 -1.28 4.35
N ILE A 64 -13.57 -1.34 3.11
CA ILE A 64 -12.42 -2.17 2.72
C ILE A 64 -11.19 -1.28 2.57
N TYR A 65 -10.15 -1.58 3.33
CA TYR A 65 -8.88 -0.85 3.33
C TYR A 65 -7.96 -1.29 2.20
N LEU A 66 -7.54 -0.36 1.37
CA LEU A 66 -6.72 -0.58 0.18
C LEU A 66 -5.41 0.21 0.27
N PRO A 67 -4.42 -0.25 1.09
CA PRO A 67 -3.14 0.43 1.24
C PRO A 67 -2.21 0.27 0.05
N MET A 68 -2.37 -0.82 -0.72
CA MET A 68 -1.45 -1.19 -1.79
C MET A 68 -2.14 -1.99 -2.90
N HIS A 69 -1.43 -2.18 -4.00
CA HIS A 69 -1.89 -2.89 -5.19
C HIS A 69 -2.39 -4.32 -4.89
N THR A 70 -1.59 -5.12 -4.17
CA THR A 70 -1.98 -6.49 -3.80
C THR A 70 -3.28 -6.54 -3.01
N ALA A 71 -3.44 -5.64 -2.02
CA ALA A 71 -4.66 -5.53 -1.24
C ALA A 71 -5.88 -5.20 -2.12
N THR A 72 -5.72 -4.31 -3.12
CA THR A 72 -6.78 -3.94 -4.05
C THR A 72 -7.22 -5.14 -4.91
N ARG A 73 -6.28 -5.95 -5.40
CA ARG A 73 -6.58 -7.16 -6.18
C ARG A 73 -7.30 -8.22 -5.35
N LEU A 74 -6.91 -8.40 -4.09
CA LEU A 74 -7.59 -9.30 -3.16
C LEU A 74 -9.00 -8.81 -2.83
N ALA A 75 -9.16 -7.51 -2.59
CA ALA A 75 -10.46 -6.90 -2.34
C ALA A 75 -11.40 -7.07 -3.55
N ALA A 76 -10.91 -6.90 -4.76
CA ALA A 76 -11.69 -7.12 -5.98
C ALA A 76 -12.24 -8.56 -6.10
N LYS A 77 -11.50 -9.55 -5.60
CA LYS A 77 -11.98 -10.95 -5.53
C LYS A 77 -12.94 -11.20 -4.36
N LEU A 78 -12.86 -10.41 -3.29
CA LEU A 78 -13.72 -10.51 -2.12
C LEU A 78 -15.10 -9.87 -2.35
N ILE A 79 -15.16 -8.75 -3.04
CA ILE A 79 -16.39 -7.96 -3.23
C ILE A 79 -17.59 -8.80 -3.72
N PRO A 80 -17.46 -9.67 -4.75
CA PRO A 80 -18.57 -10.53 -5.17
C PRO A 80 -19.12 -11.41 -4.04
N THR A 81 -18.24 -12.01 -3.23
CA THR A 81 -18.62 -12.82 -2.08
C THR A 81 -19.40 -12.02 -1.03
N LEU A 82 -18.94 -10.80 -0.71
CA LEU A 82 -19.65 -9.93 0.23
C LEU A 82 -21.05 -9.58 -0.28
N ARG A 83 -21.20 -9.32 -1.59
CA ARG A 83 -22.48 -9.06 -2.24
C ARG A 83 -23.41 -10.25 -2.21
N GLU A 84 -22.90 -11.47 -2.45
CA GLU A 84 -23.70 -12.71 -2.35
C GLU A 84 -24.22 -12.95 -0.94
N MET A 85 -23.42 -12.61 0.08
CA MET A 85 -23.78 -12.81 1.48
C MET A 85 -24.71 -11.71 2.02
N ASN A 86 -24.52 -10.47 1.56
CA ASN A 86 -25.28 -9.31 2.00
C ASN A 86 -25.26 -8.20 0.94
N ASP A 87 -26.23 -8.25 0.03
CA ASP A 87 -26.38 -7.27 -1.04
C ASP A 87 -26.92 -5.89 -0.54
N GLY A 88 -27.57 -5.88 0.63
CA GLY A 88 -28.13 -4.68 1.22
C GLY A 88 -27.11 -3.75 1.88
N ALA A 89 -25.91 -4.24 2.19
CA ALA A 89 -24.87 -3.43 2.81
C ALA A 89 -24.23 -2.46 1.80
N HIS A 90 -23.95 -1.24 2.24
CA HIS A 90 -23.20 -0.29 1.41
C HIS A 90 -21.72 -0.70 1.34
N LEU A 91 -21.09 -0.58 0.15
CA LEU A 91 -19.67 -0.83 -0.06
C LEU A 91 -18.89 0.48 -0.15
N CYS A 92 -17.90 0.63 0.74
CA CYS A 92 -16.90 1.70 0.73
C CYS A 92 -15.51 1.09 0.59
N CYS A 93 -14.68 1.66 -0.30
CA CYS A 93 -13.25 1.38 -0.35
C CYS A 93 -12.48 2.63 0.06
N TYR A 94 -11.44 2.46 0.89
CA TYR A 94 -10.65 3.60 1.37
C TYR A 94 -9.17 3.27 1.46
N GLY A 95 -8.34 4.31 1.57
CA GLY A 95 -6.88 4.20 1.62
C GLY A 95 -6.22 4.66 0.34
N LEU A 96 -4.92 4.40 0.23
CA LEU A 96 -4.06 4.97 -0.81
C LEU A 96 -4.47 4.54 -2.24
N TYR A 97 -4.79 3.27 -2.42
CA TYR A 97 -5.10 2.72 -3.75
C TYR A 97 -6.58 2.83 -4.14
N ALA A 98 -7.46 3.19 -3.23
CA ALA A 98 -8.89 3.32 -3.52
C ALA A 98 -9.17 4.44 -4.55
N PRO A 99 -8.68 5.70 -4.39
CA PRO A 99 -8.89 6.75 -5.38
C PRO A 99 -8.26 6.47 -6.73
N MET A 100 -7.09 5.80 -6.75
CA MET A 100 -6.37 5.48 -7.98
C MET A 100 -7.15 4.48 -8.84
N ASN A 101 -7.88 3.56 -8.22
CA ASN A 101 -8.65 2.51 -8.89
C ASN A 101 -10.16 2.80 -8.89
N ALA A 102 -10.56 4.06 -8.77
CA ALA A 102 -11.96 4.45 -8.59
C ALA A 102 -12.88 3.96 -9.71
N GLY A 103 -12.45 4.04 -10.96
CA GLY A 103 -13.22 3.56 -12.13
C GLY A 103 -13.49 2.06 -12.06
N TYR A 104 -12.45 1.27 -11.79
CA TYR A 104 -12.55 -0.18 -11.65
C TYR A 104 -13.43 -0.61 -10.47
N LEU A 105 -13.22 0.00 -9.29
CA LEU A 105 -13.98 -0.31 -8.08
C LEU A 105 -15.48 0.02 -8.24
N ARG A 106 -15.81 1.10 -8.94
CA ARG A 106 -17.20 1.43 -9.29
C ARG A 106 -17.84 0.35 -10.15
N GLY A 107 -17.10 -0.19 -11.12
CA GLY A 107 -17.54 -1.33 -11.94
C GLY A 107 -17.85 -2.57 -11.12
N LEU A 108 -17.27 -2.74 -9.93
CA LEU A 108 -17.56 -3.79 -8.96
C LEU A 108 -18.71 -3.45 -8.01
N GLY A 109 -19.38 -2.31 -8.16
CA GLY A 109 -20.49 -1.88 -7.32
C GLY A 109 -20.08 -1.16 -6.03
N VAL A 110 -18.83 -0.66 -5.92
CA VAL A 110 -18.40 0.16 -4.79
C VAL A 110 -19.06 1.53 -4.87
N GLY A 111 -19.87 1.86 -3.86
CA GLY A 111 -20.64 3.10 -3.78
C GLY A 111 -19.85 4.31 -3.31
N THR A 112 -18.84 4.13 -2.46
CA THR A 112 -18.05 5.23 -1.89
C THR A 112 -16.57 4.93 -1.94
N ILE A 113 -15.76 5.96 -2.27
CA ILE A 113 -14.30 5.84 -2.39
C ILE A 113 -13.67 7.02 -1.65
N LEU A 114 -12.83 6.70 -0.63
CA LEU A 114 -12.16 7.69 0.21
C LEU A 114 -10.64 7.53 0.11
N GLY A 115 -9.92 8.65 0.12
CA GLY A 115 -8.46 8.70 0.10
C GLY A 115 -7.89 9.76 1.04
N GLY A 116 -6.57 9.72 1.23
CA GLY A 116 -5.89 10.64 2.15
C GLY A 116 -6.21 10.34 3.61
N GLU A 117 -6.67 11.35 4.34
CA GLU A 117 -7.05 11.26 5.76
C GLU A 117 -8.53 10.83 5.86
N PHE A 118 -8.76 9.55 5.81
CA PHE A 118 -10.09 8.95 5.60
C PHE A 118 -10.94 8.77 6.86
N GLU A 119 -10.39 8.86 8.07
CA GLU A 119 -11.09 8.52 9.32
C GLU A 119 -12.32 9.40 9.57
N ALA A 120 -12.13 10.73 9.48
CA ALA A 120 -13.23 11.68 9.68
C ALA A 120 -14.30 11.54 8.58
N GLU A 121 -13.88 11.25 7.36
CA GLU A 121 -14.80 11.10 6.22
C GLU A 121 -15.62 9.80 6.33
N LEU A 122 -15.03 8.71 6.83
CA LEU A 122 -15.76 7.46 7.14
C LEU A 122 -16.85 7.71 8.19
N VAL A 123 -16.56 8.48 9.25
CA VAL A 123 -17.57 8.83 10.26
C VAL A 123 -18.69 9.68 9.65
N LYS A 124 -18.34 10.74 8.91
CA LYS A 124 -19.34 11.59 8.22
C LYS A 124 -20.20 10.76 7.26
N PHE A 125 -19.58 9.85 6.55
CA PHE A 125 -20.26 8.97 5.61
C PHE A 125 -21.23 8.01 6.33
N ALA A 126 -20.80 7.35 7.41
CA ALA A 126 -21.66 6.49 8.22
C ALA A 126 -22.88 7.25 8.77
N GLN A 127 -22.68 8.48 9.24
CA GLN A 127 -23.75 9.36 9.70
C GLN A 127 -24.73 9.75 8.57
N ARG A 128 -24.22 10.03 7.36
CA ARG A 128 -25.07 10.29 6.18
C ARG A 128 -25.94 9.11 5.81
N LEU A 129 -25.37 7.89 5.80
CA LEU A 129 -26.13 6.66 5.54
C LEU A 129 -27.25 6.42 6.54
N GLN A 130 -27.04 6.75 7.81
CA GLN A 130 -28.09 6.70 8.83
C GLN A 130 -29.23 7.69 8.57
N GLY A 131 -28.90 8.92 8.17
CA GLY A 131 -29.89 9.96 7.82
C GLY A 131 -30.68 9.67 6.55
N LEU A 132 -30.18 8.81 5.67
CA LEU A 132 -30.86 8.38 4.43
C LEU A 132 -31.81 7.20 4.64
N LYS A 133 -31.77 6.50 5.78
CA LYS A 133 -32.72 5.42 6.09
C LYS A 133 -34.08 6.03 6.40
N PRO A 134 -35.18 5.59 5.73
CA PRO A 134 -36.51 6.03 6.08
C PRO A 134 -36.84 5.63 7.50
N LEU A 135 -37.28 6.56 8.33
CA LEU A 135 -37.68 6.37 9.72
C LEU A 135 -38.89 5.41 9.89
N TYR A 136 -39.48 4.93 8.80
CA TYR A 136 -40.63 4.01 8.83
C TYR A 136 -40.60 3.04 7.62
N SER A 137 -40.59 1.79 7.88
CA SER A 137 -41.07 0.72 6.98
C SER A 137 -42.61 0.61 7.19
N GLY A 138 -43.39 1.36 6.46
CA GLY A 138 -44.85 1.28 6.49
C GLY A 138 -45.52 2.63 6.34
N GLY A 139 -45.85 3.03 5.10
CA GLY A 139 -46.63 4.23 4.81
C GLY A 139 -46.30 4.84 3.46
N GLU A 140 -47.30 5.00 2.66
CA GLU A 140 -47.29 5.46 1.27
C GLU A 140 -46.46 6.74 1.04
N MET A 141 -45.71 6.71 -0.06
CA MET A 141 -44.93 7.85 -0.57
C MET A 141 -45.86 8.94 -1.11
N SER A 142 -45.77 10.14 -0.56
CA SER A 142 -46.21 11.35 -1.24
C SER A 142 -45.12 12.42 -1.18
N ASP A 143 -44.68 12.80 -2.36
CA ASP A 143 -43.96 14.00 -2.81
C ASP A 143 -43.22 14.88 -1.78
N LEU A 144 -41.89 14.79 -1.75
CA LEU A 144 -41.01 15.80 -1.20
C LEU A 144 -40.19 16.47 -2.32
N LYS A 145 -40.58 17.69 -2.68
CA LYS A 145 -39.84 18.59 -3.58
C LYS A 145 -38.55 19.06 -2.90
N VAL A 146 -37.39 18.66 -3.43
CA VAL A 146 -36.08 19.18 -3.03
C VAL A 146 -35.91 20.60 -3.59
N ARG A 147 -35.75 21.57 -2.71
CA ARG A 147 -35.33 22.95 -3.06
C ARG A 147 -33.82 23.00 -3.33
N SER A 148 -33.46 23.28 -4.57
CA SER A 148 -32.11 23.59 -5.00
C SER A 148 -31.68 24.98 -4.52
N THR A 149 -30.66 25.10 -3.73
CA THR A 149 -29.97 26.37 -3.45
C THR A 149 -28.85 26.58 -4.46
N LYS A 150 -29.04 27.55 -5.34
CA LYS A 150 -28.03 28.06 -6.27
C LYS A 150 -26.89 28.73 -5.49
N ARG A 151 -25.64 28.32 -5.70
CA ARG A 151 -24.45 29.09 -5.36
C ARG A 151 -23.96 29.85 -6.61
N ASN A 152 -23.73 31.13 -6.39
CA ASN A 152 -23.34 32.12 -7.40
C ASN A 152 -21.98 31.81 -8.02
N GLY A 153 -21.93 31.80 -9.36
CA GLY A 153 -20.72 31.76 -10.12
C GLY A 153 -20.02 33.11 -10.18
N VAL A 154 -18.72 33.10 -10.19
CA VAL A 154 -17.86 34.21 -10.61
C VAL A 154 -17.32 33.86 -11.99
N GLU A 155 -17.78 34.62 -12.98
CA GLU A 155 -17.28 34.55 -14.36
C GLU A 155 -15.88 35.18 -14.45
N ALA A 156 -14.92 34.45 -15.02
CA ALA A 156 -13.69 35.06 -15.53
C ALA A 156 -13.71 34.97 -17.06
N GLN A 157 -13.81 36.13 -17.68
CA GLN A 157 -13.87 36.32 -19.12
C GLN A 157 -12.46 36.36 -19.71
N ALA A 158 -12.09 35.40 -20.55
CA ALA A 158 -10.88 35.45 -21.37
C ALA A 158 -11.27 35.69 -22.84
N LYS A 159 -10.76 36.80 -23.39
CA LYS A 159 -10.88 37.20 -24.79
C LYS A 159 -10.07 36.25 -25.67
N LEU A 160 -10.67 35.77 -26.73
CA LEU A 160 -10.01 35.14 -27.88
C LEU A 160 -10.23 36.06 -29.08
N ASP A 161 -9.13 36.60 -29.61
CA ASP A 161 -9.08 37.22 -30.93
C ASP A 161 -8.59 36.21 -31.96
N GLY A 162 -9.26 36.25 -33.09
CA GLY A 162 -9.27 35.30 -34.15
C GLY A 162 -8.05 35.18 -35.07
N ALA A 163 -8.08 34.13 -35.86
CA ALA A 163 -7.64 34.05 -37.24
C ALA A 163 -8.21 32.85 -37.98
N SER A 164 -8.62 33.12 -39.18
CA SER A 164 -9.38 32.46 -40.21
C SER A 164 -8.82 31.18 -40.84
N ALA A 165 -9.71 30.22 -41.15
CA ALA A 165 -10.10 29.61 -42.46
C ALA A 165 -9.00 28.97 -43.33
N ALA A 166 -9.09 27.82 -43.87
CA ALA A 166 -10.06 26.88 -44.48
C ALA A 166 -9.27 25.79 -45.28
N PRO A 167 -9.84 24.92 -46.17
CA PRO A 167 -10.40 23.63 -45.80
C PRO A 167 -9.79 22.46 -46.64
N GLY A 168 -10.09 21.24 -46.31
CA GLY A 168 -9.95 20.18 -47.33
C GLY A 168 -9.75 18.74 -46.81
N ALA A 169 -10.79 17.97 -47.06
CA ALA A 169 -10.83 16.61 -47.55
C ALA A 169 -10.98 15.41 -46.56
N ALA A 170 -12.14 14.86 -46.75
CA ALA A 170 -12.50 13.46 -46.86
C ALA A 170 -12.78 12.65 -45.59
N ALA A 171 -14.09 12.43 -45.43
CA ALA A 171 -14.73 11.46 -44.59
C ALA A 171 -14.38 10.02 -45.06
N VAL A 172 -14.11 9.12 -44.11
CA VAL A 172 -14.36 7.69 -44.26
C VAL A 172 -15.26 7.29 -43.09
N ASP A 173 -16.44 6.92 -43.50
CA ASP A 173 -17.52 6.34 -42.68
C ASP A 173 -17.14 4.91 -42.29
N VAL A 174 -17.17 4.58 -41.00
CA VAL A 174 -17.29 3.20 -40.54
C VAL A 174 -18.33 3.18 -39.43
N GLY A 175 -19.50 2.73 -39.85
CA GLY A 175 -20.71 2.67 -39.06
C GLY A 175 -20.68 1.72 -37.86
N ASP A 176 -21.53 2.12 -36.96
CA ASP A 176 -22.37 1.41 -36.00
C ASP A 176 -22.06 -0.06 -35.67
N ALA A 177 -21.72 -0.28 -34.40
CA ALA A 177 -22.34 -1.31 -33.55
C ALA A 177 -21.82 -1.19 -32.10
N LEU A 178 -22.32 -0.22 -31.33
CA LEU A 178 -22.29 -0.33 -29.87
C LEU A 178 -23.75 -0.37 -29.40
N ALA A 179 -24.18 -1.59 -29.05
CA ALA A 179 -25.44 -1.83 -28.39
C ALA A 179 -25.52 -1.02 -27.11
N GLN A 180 -26.46 -0.10 -27.04
CA GLN A 180 -26.88 0.60 -25.83
C GLN A 180 -27.51 -0.41 -24.87
N VAL A 181 -26.80 -0.73 -23.80
CA VAL A 181 -27.42 -1.31 -22.61
C VAL A 181 -27.78 -0.14 -21.70
N GLU A 182 -29.01 0.30 -21.79
CA GLU A 182 -29.60 1.18 -20.78
C GLU A 182 -29.76 0.37 -19.49
N ILE A 183 -28.84 0.56 -18.53
CA ILE A 183 -29.06 0.16 -17.15
C ILE A 183 -29.69 1.37 -16.46
N GLY A 184 -31.03 1.34 -16.37
CA GLY A 184 -31.74 2.24 -15.49
C GLY A 184 -31.35 1.95 -14.04
N ASN A 185 -30.64 2.88 -13.44
CA ASN A 185 -30.49 2.91 -11.97
C ASN A 185 -30.51 4.36 -11.49
N ALA A 186 -31.43 4.64 -10.58
CA ALA A 186 -31.61 5.94 -9.95
C ALA A 186 -30.31 6.41 -9.29
N GLY A 187 -29.82 7.56 -9.74
CA GLY A 187 -28.49 8.08 -9.41
C GLY A 187 -28.22 8.33 -7.94
N ALA A 188 -27.54 7.42 -7.31
CA ALA A 188 -26.67 7.76 -6.20
C ALA A 188 -25.33 8.22 -6.81
N GLN A 189 -25.03 9.52 -6.73
CA GLN A 189 -23.71 10.03 -7.14
C GLN A 189 -22.65 9.37 -6.28
N VAL A 190 -21.78 8.61 -6.90
CA VAL A 190 -20.62 8.00 -6.25
C VAL A 190 -19.62 9.11 -5.95
N GLU A 191 -19.44 9.43 -4.68
CA GLU A 191 -18.47 10.42 -4.23
C GLU A 191 -17.07 9.77 -4.21
N LYS A 192 -16.12 10.36 -4.94
CA LYS A 192 -14.69 10.16 -4.76
C LYS A 192 -14.20 11.35 -3.94
N GLU A 193 -13.75 11.10 -2.72
CA GLU A 193 -13.27 12.14 -1.82
C GLU A 193 -11.84 11.85 -1.39
N ILE A 194 -10.92 12.78 -1.65
CA ILE A 194 -9.57 12.79 -1.09
C ILE A 194 -9.52 13.93 -0.09
N SER A 195 -9.48 13.58 1.19
CA SER A 195 -9.32 14.56 2.26
C SER A 195 -7.84 14.64 2.65
N LEU A 196 -7.32 15.86 2.70
CA LEU A 196 -5.99 16.15 3.25
C LEU A 196 -6.10 17.08 4.47
N ASP A 197 -7.24 17.09 5.12
CA ASP A 197 -7.47 17.86 6.31
C ASP A 197 -6.56 17.41 7.47
N ARG A 198 -6.27 18.33 8.38
CA ARG A 198 -5.53 17.97 9.60
C ARG A 198 -6.46 17.26 10.56
N LEU A 199 -6.10 16.04 10.93
CA LEU A 199 -6.84 15.25 11.91
C LEU A 199 -6.19 15.37 13.30
N ALA A 200 -7.04 15.42 14.34
CA ALA A 200 -6.62 15.07 15.70
C ALA A 200 -6.71 13.55 15.83
N PHE A 201 -5.65 12.85 15.47
CA PHE A 201 -5.62 11.39 15.51
C PHE A 201 -6.04 10.86 16.87
N LEU A 202 -6.81 9.78 16.87
CA LEU A 202 -7.19 9.05 18.08
C LEU A 202 -6.22 7.89 18.31
N LEU A 203 -6.13 7.43 19.54
CA LEU A 203 -5.46 6.18 19.87
C LEU A 203 -6.11 5.05 19.06
N PRO A 204 -5.38 4.29 18.24
CA PRO A 204 -5.92 3.18 17.48
C PRO A 204 -6.60 2.15 18.37
N ASP A 205 -7.78 1.70 17.99
CA ASP A 205 -8.52 0.68 18.72
C ASP A 205 -8.27 -0.70 18.11
N ARG A 206 -7.44 -1.49 18.78
CA ARG A 206 -7.02 -2.82 18.33
C ARG A 206 -7.95 -3.96 18.80
N ALA A 207 -9.07 -3.63 19.44
CA ALA A 207 -10.04 -4.62 19.88
C ALA A 207 -10.65 -5.39 18.69
N GLY A 208 -10.70 -6.72 18.80
CA GLY A 208 -11.20 -7.60 17.75
C GLY A 208 -10.17 -7.97 16.68
N MET A 209 -8.96 -7.42 16.71
CA MET A 209 -7.89 -7.85 15.83
C MET A 209 -7.26 -9.16 16.32
N PRO A 210 -6.74 -10.00 15.41
CA PRO A 210 -5.93 -11.17 15.79
C PRO A 210 -4.77 -10.78 16.71
N ALA A 211 -4.36 -11.70 17.59
CA ALA A 211 -3.26 -11.51 18.52
C ALA A 211 -1.97 -11.13 17.76
N ILE A 212 -1.18 -10.22 18.35
CA ILE A 212 -0.01 -9.60 17.70
C ILE A 212 1.06 -10.63 17.28
N GLU A 213 1.14 -11.77 17.97
CA GLU A 213 2.05 -12.87 17.67
C GLU A 213 1.73 -13.59 16.34
N LYS A 214 0.55 -13.37 15.77
CA LYS A 214 0.17 -13.94 14.46
C LYS A 214 0.73 -13.15 13.27
N TYR A 215 1.33 -12.00 13.53
CA TYR A 215 1.87 -11.12 12.49
C TYR A 215 3.36 -11.36 12.25
N ALA A 216 3.98 -10.52 11.41
CA ALA A 216 5.40 -10.62 11.11
C ALA A 216 6.26 -10.52 12.38
N HIS A 217 7.39 -11.22 12.38
CA HIS A 217 8.35 -11.23 13.45
C HIS A 217 9.65 -10.58 13.01
N LEU A 218 10.38 -10.02 13.96
CA LEU A 218 11.77 -9.65 13.76
C LEU A 218 12.65 -10.87 13.97
N ILE A 219 13.38 -11.28 12.94
CA ILE A 219 14.42 -12.29 13.02
C ILE A 219 15.71 -11.62 13.47
N VAL A 220 16.33 -12.13 14.53
CA VAL A 220 17.55 -11.55 15.09
C VAL A 220 18.78 -12.42 14.82
N PRO A 221 19.99 -11.83 14.68
CA PRO A 221 21.23 -12.57 14.57
C PRO A 221 21.43 -13.53 15.75
N GLY A 222 21.97 -14.72 15.46
CA GLY A 222 22.19 -15.73 16.50
C GLY A 222 20.98 -16.61 16.80
N GLY A 223 19.87 -16.41 16.11
CA GLY A 223 18.63 -17.20 16.22
C GLY A 223 17.61 -16.60 17.18
N GLY A 224 16.36 -16.98 16.97
CA GLY A 224 15.22 -16.45 17.70
C GLY A 224 14.48 -15.33 16.95
N TYR A 225 13.38 -14.92 17.53
CA TYR A 225 12.54 -13.84 16.97
C TYR A 225 11.98 -12.95 18.06
N ARG A 226 11.55 -11.75 17.68
CA ARG A 226 10.79 -10.83 18.54
C ARG A 226 9.43 -10.57 17.93
N VAL A 227 8.42 -10.46 18.77
CA VAL A 227 7.08 -10.02 18.38
C VAL A 227 7.15 -8.53 17.95
N VAL A 228 6.57 -8.23 16.80
CA VAL A 228 6.63 -6.89 16.20
C VAL A 228 5.27 -6.21 16.31
N GLY A 229 5.27 -5.01 16.87
CA GLY A 229 4.16 -4.06 16.78
C GLY A 229 4.33 -3.14 15.56
N SER A 230 3.27 -2.50 15.13
CA SER A 230 3.31 -1.52 14.04
C SER A 230 2.49 -0.28 14.36
N THR A 231 3.05 0.90 14.03
CA THR A 231 2.38 2.19 14.22
C THR A 231 2.81 3.18 13.14
N GLU A 232 2.15 4.31 13.07
CA GLU A 232 2.51 5.42 12.18
C GLU A 232 2.77 6.69 12.99
N ALA A 233 3.91 7.36 12.76
CA ALA A 233 4.21 8.67 13.31
C ALA A 233 3.85 9.80 12.32
N SER A 234 3.73 9.46 11.04
CA SER A 234 3.27 10.37 9.99
C SER A 234 2.65 9.61 8.80
N ARG A 235 1.82 10.31 8.03
CA ARG A 235 1.21 9.83 6.78
C ARG A 235 1.52 10.77 5.62
N GLY A 236 1.48 10.24 4.40
CA GLY A 236 1.85 10.99 3.22
C GLY A 236 3.36 11.23 3.13
N CYS A 237 3.81 11.94 2.12
CA CYS A 237 5.22 12.20 1.89
C CYS A 237 5.41 13.53 1.19
N LYS A 238 6.43 14.30 1.59
CA LYS A 238 6.73 15.59 0.94
C LYS A 238 7.45 15.46 -0.40
N HIS A 239 7.90 14.26 -0.75
CA HIS A 239 8.58 13.99 -2.02
C HIS A 239 7.58 13.66 -3.11
N LEU A 240 7.97 13.93 -4.36
CA LEU A 240 7.14 13.79 -5.56
C LEU A 240 7.67 12.72 -6.53
N CYS A 241 8.25 11.65 -6.01
CA CYS A 241 8.78 10.55 -6.83
C CYS A 241 7.69 10.00 -7.78
N ARG A 242 7.99 9.95 -9.10
CA ARG A 242 6.97 9.68 -10.13
C ARG A 242 6.34 8.29 -10.07
N HIS A 243 7.07 7.29 -9.62
CA HIS A 243 6.56 5.92 -9.48
C HIS A 243 5.76 5.69 -8.20
N CYS A 244 5.83 6.62 -7.23
CA CYS A 244 5.30 6.42 -5.90
C CYS A 244 3.76 6.61 -5.87
N PRO A 245 2.99 5.65 -5.36
CA PRO A 245 1.53 5.72 -5.30
C PRO A 245 1.01 6.74 -4.28
N ILE A 246 1.88 7.26 -3.40
CA ILE A 246 1.50 8.29 -2.43
C ILE A 246 1.26 9.64 -3.13
N VAL A 247 2.02 9.92 -4.17
CA VAL A 247 2.01 11.23 -4.83
C VAL A 247 0.65 11.58 -5.44
N PRO A 248 -0.07 10.70 -6.16
CA PRO A 248 -1.40 11.01 -6.69
C PRO A 248 -2.46 11.34 -5.65
N VAL A 249 -2.23 10.97 -4.38
CA VAL A 249 -3.17 11.20 -3.27
C VAL A 249 -2.74 12.37 -2.39
N TYR A 250 -1.46 12.45 -2.03
CA TYR A 250 -0.94 13.42 -1.07
C TYR A 250 -0.23 14.62 -1.71
N ASP A 251 0.23 14.53 -2.93
CA ASP A 251 0.88 15.60 -3.72
C ASP A 251 1.87 16.45 -2.90
N GLY A 252 2.83 15.80 -2.25
CA GLY A 252 3.85 16.46 -1.42
C GLY A 252 3.37 16.87 -0.02
N VAL A 253 2.15 16.57 0.34
CA VAL A 253 1.62 16.82 1.68
C VAL A 253 1.91 15.64 2.60
N PHE A 254 2.24 15.91 3.86
CA PHE A 254 2.28 14.90 4.91
C PHE A 254 1.61 15.39 6.19
N ARG A 255 1.19 14.45 7.03
CA ARG A 255 0.49 14.68 8.29
C ARG A 255 1.24 14.01 9.43
N ILE A 256 1.40 14.72 10.52
CA ILE A 256 2.04 14.22 11.74
C ILE A 256 0.97 13.66 12.66
N VAL A 257 1.18 12.45 13.18
CA VAL A 257 0.42 11.91 14.29
C VAL A 257 1.00 12.47 15.60
N ALA A 258 0.16 12.93 16.50
CA ALA A 258 0.62 13.50 17.78
C ALA A 258 1.42 12.47 18.58
N ARG A 259 2.54 12.88 19.20
CA ARG A 259 3.46 11.97 19.90
C ARG A 259 2.79 11.17 21.01
N ASP A 260 1.95 11.80 21.79
CA ASP A 260 1.18 11.16 22.86
C ASP A 260 0.30 10.03 22.34
N VAL A 261 -0.30 10.17 21.15
CA VAL A 261 -1.07 9.12 20.47
C VAL A 261 -0.15 7.97 20.04
N VAL A 262 0.99 8.28 19.40
CA VAL A 262 1.96 7.26 18.98
C VAL A 262 2.50 6.48 20.18
N ILE A 263 2.94 7.16 21.23
CA ILE A 263 3.45 6.52 22.45
C ILE A 263 2.37 5.68 23.14
N ALA A 264 1.13 6.17 23.19
CA ALA A 264 0.03 5.40 23.75
C ALA A 264 -0.28 4.12 22.92
N ASP A 265 -0.18 4.21 21.59
CA ASP A 265 -0.33 3.04 20.71
C ASP A 265 0.82 2.03 20.90
N VAL A 266 2.05 2.49 21.01
CA VAL A 266 3.20 1.64 21.36
C VAL A 266 2.99 0.97 22.71
N ARG A 267 2.52 1.69 23.72
CA ARG A 267 2.31 1.16 25.08
C ARG A 267 1.31 -0.01 25.07
N GLN A 268 0.20 0.11 24.35
CA GLN A 268 -0.76 -1.00 24.28
C GLN A 268 -0.16 -2.22 23.56
N GLN A 269 0.68 -2.03 22.54
CA GLN A 269 1.32 -3.13 21.80
C GLN A 269 2.45 -3.79 22.62
N VAL A 270 3.23 -3.01 23.38
CA VAL A 270 4.24 -3.55 24.30
C VAL A 270 3.57 -4.35 25.43
N ALA A 271 2.43 -3.87 25.94
CA ALA A 271 1.63 -4.61 26.91
C ALA A 271 1.06 -5.93 26.31
N ALA A 272 0.77 -5.95 25.01
CA ALA A 272 0.36 -7.15 24.25
C ALA A 272 1.55 -8.05 23.86
N GLY A 273 2.79 -7.75 24.22
CA GLY A 273 3.96 -8.61 24.01
C GLY A 273 4.95 -8.14 22.95
N ALA A 274 4.73 -7.00 22.28
CA ALA A 274 5.70 -6.47 21.33
C ALA A 274 7.06 -6.17 22.01
N ARG A 275 8.15 -6.49 21.29
CA ARG A 275 9.55 -6.21 21.69
C ARG A 275 10.30 -5.46 20.59
N HIS A 276 9.62 -5.18 19.51
CA HIS A 276 10.09 -4.37 18.41
C HIS A 276 8.90 -3.61 17.80
N ILE A 277 9.10 -2.36 17.39
CA ILE A 277 8.07 -1.53 16.75
C ILE A 277 8.54 -1.15 15.34
N SER A 278 7.76 -1.52 14.34
CA SER A 278 7.97 -1.08 12.97
C SER A 278 7.15 0.18 12.71
N PHE A 279 7.82 1.30 12.40
CA PHE A 279 7.14 2.53 12.00
C PHE A 279 6.74 2.46 10.52
N GLY A 280 5.45 2.61 10.24
CA GLY A 280 4.87 2.50 8.90
C GLY A 280 4.99 3.74 8.04
N ASP A 281 5.70 4.75 8.49
CA ASP A 281 5.91 6.02 7.80
C ASP A 281 6.55 5.81 6.42
N PRO A 282 6.07 6.49 5.37
CA PRO A 282 6.72 6.43 4.06
C PRO A 282 8.14 7.01 4.05
N ASP A 283 8.39 8.00 4.90
CA ASP A 283 9.69 8.57 5.19
C ASP A 283 9.67 9.22 6.58
N PHE A 284 10.27 8.56 7.53
CA PHE A 284 10.25 8.96 8.94
C PHE A 284 10.88 10.36 9.18
N PHE A 285 11.81 10.77 8.30
CA PHE A 285 12.43 12.09 8.37
C PHE A 285 11.69 13.19 7.61
N ASN A 286 10.46 12.95 7.13
CA ASN A 286 9.60 14.01 6.62
C ASN A 286 9.45 15.16 7.64
N GLY A 287 9.28 14.81 8.92
CA GLY A 287 9.20 15.73 10.04
C GLY A 287 10.35 15.52 11.02
N ILE A 288 11.60 15.81 10.66
CA ILE A 288 12.82 15.46 11.41
C ILE A 288 12.76 15.81 12.90
N ARG A 289 12.30 17.02 13.27
CA ARG A 289 12.19 17.41 14.68
C ARG A 289 11.20 16.53 15.44
N HIS A 290 10.01 16.28 14.85
CA HIS A 290 9.02 15.38 15.42
C HIS A 290 9.56 13.96 15.60
N ALA A 291 10.25 13.44 14.57
CA ALA A 291 10.87 12.13 14.60
C ALA A 291 11.88 11.99 15.76
N LEU A 292 12.81 12.93 15.89
CA LEU A 292 13.83 12.90 16.95
C LEU A 292 13.23 13.02 18.35
N GLU A 293 12.26 13.91 18.53
CA GLU A 293 11.56 14.06 19.81
C GLU A 293 10.76 12.80 20.18
N LEU A 294 10.14 12.14 19.17
CA LEU A 294 9.39 10.91 19.34
C LEU A 294 10.29 9.74 19.77
N ILE A 295 11.42 9.50 19.08
CA ILE A 295 12.31 8.39 19.43
C ILE A 295 13.02 8.60 20.77
N ALA A 296 13.30 9.85 21.14
CA ALA A 296 13.82 10.16 22.47
C ALA A 296 12.80 9.83 23.58
N GLU A 297 11.51 10.16 23.36
CA GLU A 297 10.43 9.81 24.26
C GLU A 297 10.17 8.30 24.31
N PHE A 298 10.16 7.64 23.14
CA PHE A 298 10.02 6.20 22.99
C PHE A 298 11.10 5.46 23.79
N HIS A 299 12.37 5.78 23.59
CA HIS A 299 13.48 5.12 24.27
C HIS A 299 13.46 5.35 25.78
N ARG A 300 13.08 6.55 26.24
CA ARG A 300 12.95 6.85 27.66
C ARG A 300 11.89 5.99 28.35
N GLU A 301 10.77 5.71 27.66
CA GLU A 301 9.67 4.91 28.22
C GLU A 301 9.89 3.40 28.00
N PHE A 302 10.48 3.01 26.87
CA PHE A 302 10.68 1.62 26.48
C PHE A 302 12.15 1.31 26.13
N PRO A 303 13.09 1.39 27.08
CA PRO A 303 14.53 1.27 26.79
C PRO A 303 14.93 -0.09 26.22
N ASP A 304 14.15 -1.16 26.49
CA ASP A 304 14.41 -2.53 26.01
C ASP A 304 13.66 -2.88 24.71
N VAL A 305 12.85 -1.96 24.19
CA VAL A 305 12.10 -2.15 22.94
C VAL A 305 12.86 -1.48 21.81
N THR A 306 13.10 -2.24 20.75
CA THR A 306 13.78 -1.75 19.54
C THR A 306 12.79 -1.32 18.47
N TYR A 307 13.28 -0.64 17.43
CA TYR A 307 12.41 -0.22 16.32
C TYR A 307 13.14 -0.20 14.97
N ASP A 308 12.36 -0.15 13.89
CA ASP A 308 12.82 0.14 12.54
C ASP A 308 12.03 1.30 11.93
N VAL A 309 12.63 1.95 10.95
CA VAL A 309 12.05 3.08 10.22
C VAL A 309 12.38 2.99 8.73
N THR A 310 11.53 3.60 7.89
CA THR A 310 11.85 3.85 6.49
C THR A 310 12.30 5.30 6.33
N ILE A 311 13.47 5.52 5.70
CA ILE A 311 14.00 6.86 5.43
C ILE A 311 14.60 6.89 4.03
N LYS A 312 14.29 7.93 3.25
CA LYS A 312 14.79 8.14 1.91
C LYS A 312 16.30 8.49 1.93
N ILE A 313 17.07 8.01 0.96
CA ILE A 313 18.52 8.29 0.83
C ILE A 313 18.82 9.80 0.90
N GLU A 314 18.04 10.64 0.22
CA GLU A 314 18.16 12.10 0.28
C GLU A 314 18.13 12.64 1.72
N HIS A 315 17.23 12.11 2.55
CA HIS A 315 17.12 12.51 3.95
C HIS A 315 18.25 11.93 4.81
N LEU A 316 18.67 10.69 4.56
CA LEU A 316 19.83 10.10 5.24
C LEU A 316 21.12 10.90 4.99
N ARG A 317 21.30 11.40 3.75
CA ARG A 317 22.39 12.31 3.41
C ARG A 317 22.26 13.67 4.11
N LYS A 318 21.08 14.27 4.03
CA LYS A 318 20.82 15.62 4.56
C LYS A 318 20.93 15.68 6.09
N TYR A 319 20.49 14.64 6.76
CA TYR A 319 20.43 14.57 8.23
C TYR A 319 21.40 13.52 8.78
N GLU A 320 22.55 13.36 8.17
CA GLU A 320 23.57 12.35 8.52
C GLU A 320 23.99 12.40 9.98
N LYS A 321 24.05 13.61 10.57
CA LYS A 321 24.41 13.81 11.98
C LYS A 321 23.39 13.22 12.95
N GLU A 322 22.13 13.14 12.53
CA GLU A 322 21.02 12.65 13.34
C GLU A 322 20.92 11.11 13.37
N LEU A 323 21.71 10.42 12.54
CA LEU A 323 21.75 8.96 12.52
C LEU A 323 22.24 8.38 13.87
N VAL A 324 23.11 9.11 14.56
CA VAL A 324 23.58 8.73 15.91
C VAL A 324 22.41 8.63 16.89
N ALA A 325 21.45 9.58 16.81
CA ALA A 325 20.27 9.55 17.67
C ALA A 325 19.39 8.33 17.41
N LEU A 326 19.25 7.88 16.15
CA LEU A 326 18.54 6.64 15.83
C LEU A 326 19.21 5.44 16.51
N ARG A 327 20.53 5.32 16.37
CA ARG A 327 21.31 4.25 16.98
C ARG A 327 21.17 4.21 18.50
N GLU A 328 21.35 5.36 19.16
CA GLU A 328 21.32 5.49 20.61
C GLU A 328 19.94 5.23 21.20
N THR A 329 18.87 5.39 20.43
CA THR A 329 17.49 5.16 20.87
C THR A 329 16.93 3.78 20.49
N GLY A 330 17.76 2.87 19.96
CA GLY A 330 17.39 1.47 19.74
C GLY A 330 16.85 1.17 18.34
N CYS A 331 17.16 1.99 17.31
CA CYS A 331 16.91 1.67 15.92
C CYS A 331 17.81 0.52 15.48
N LEU A 332 17.23 -0.64 15.16
CA LEU A 332 18.01 -1.81 14.73
C LEU A 332 18.42 -1.72 13.26
N PHE A 333 17.55 -1.21 12.41
CA PHE A 333 17.84 -1.01 10.99
C PHE A 333 16.98 0.09 10.40
N VAL A 334 17.46 0.61 9.28
CA VAL A 334 16.72 1.56 8.45
C VAL A 334 16.45 0.93 7.10
N ILE A 335 15.21 0.92 6.65
CA ILE A 335 14.82 0.58 5.29
C ILE A 335 14.97 1.83 4.43
N SER A 336 15.58 1.72 3.26
CA SER A 336 15.69 2.84 2.32
C SER A 336 15.41 2.42 0.88
N ALA A 337 14.43 3.08 0.29
CA ALA A 337 14.03 2.87 -1.10
C ALA A 337 15.06 3.54 -2.04
N VAL A 338 16.12 2.80 -2.38
CA VAL A 338 17.18 3.21 -3.31
C VAL A 338 16.67 3.19 -4.75
N GLU A 339 15.90 2.17 -5.09
CA GLU A 339 15.28 1.83 -6.37
C GLU A 339 16.29 1.39 -7.45
N SER A 340 17.35 2.15 -7.70
CA SER A 340 18.35 1.86 -8.73
C SER A 340 19.74 2.38 -8.34
N VAL A 341 20.77 1.85 -9.01
CA VAL A 341 22.14 2.40 -9.00
C VAL A 341 22.49 3.10 -10.32
N ASP A 342 21.53 3.20 -11.22
CA ASP A 342 21.64 3.95 -12.49
C ASP A 342 21.05 5.34 -12.29
N ASP A 343 21.89 6.37 -12.43
CA ASP A 343 21.49 7.76 -12.18
C ASP A 343 20.45 8.28 -13.19
N GLU A 344 20.41 7.74 -14.42
CA GLU A 344 19.37 8.08 -15.39
C GLU A 344 18.01 7.52 -14.97
N ILE A 345 17.96 6.27 -14.48
CA ILE A 345 16.74 5.68 -13.94
C ILE A 345 16.30 6.46 -12.70
N LEU A 346 17.21 6.82 -11.80
CA LEU A 346 16.90 7.63 -10.61
C LEU A 346 16.32 9.00 -10.98
N ALA A 347 16.85 9.64 -12.03
CA ALA A 347 16.33 10.91 -12.56
C ALA A 347 14.91 10.76 -13.15
N ARG A 348 14.63 9.68 -13.92
CA ARG A 348 13.29 9.36 -14.44
C ARG A 348 12.29 9.13 -13.32
N LEU A 349 12.70 8.46 -12.26
CA LEU A 349 11.87 8.21 -11.07
C LEU A 349 11.72 9.45 -10.17
N ASP A 350 12.49 10.51 -10.38
CA ASP A 350 12.56 11.73 -9.56
C ASP A 350 12.88 11.42 -8.08
N LYS A 351 13.95 10.61 -7.89
CA LYS A 351 14.31 10.11 -6.55
C LYS A 351 15.02 11.16 -5.68
N GLY A 352 15.65 12.18 -6.28
CA GLY A 352 16.36 13.24 -5.57
C GLY A 352 17.70 12.79 -4.93
N HIS A 353 18.22 11.63 -5.33
CA HIS A 353 19.56 11.14 -4.95
C HIS A 353 20.23 10.43 -6.12
N THR A 354 21.54 10.22 -6.00
CA THR A 354 22.39 9.55 -6.98
C THR A 354 22.93 8.23 -6.40
N ARG A 355 23.54 7.41 -7.29
CA ARG A 355 24.37 6.25 -6.88
C ARG A 355 25.42 6.64 -5.85
N ALA A 356 26.11 7.77 -6.05
CA ALA A 356 27.14 8.23 -5.14
C ALA A 356 26.58 8.53 -3.73
N ASP A 357 25.38 9.10 -3.65
CA ASP A 357 24.69 9.32 -2.37
C ASP A 357 24.36 8.01 -1.66
N PHE A 358 23.85 7.02 -2.40
CA PHE A 358 23.58 5.69 -1.85
C PHE A 358 24.83 5.02 -1.29
N VAL A 359 25.91 4.97 -2.08
CA VAL A 359 27.19 4.38 -1.66
C VAL A 359 27.75 5.10 -0.41
N HIS A 360 27.66 6.43 -0.38
CA HIS A 360 28.08 7.20 0.80
C HIS A 360 27.24 6.82 2.05
N VAL A 361 25.92 6.74 1.91
CA VAL A 361 25.01 6.35 3.01
C VAL A 361 25.33 4.94 3.49
N ALA A 362 25.52 3.97 2.58
CA ALA A 362 25.86 2.60 2.94
C ALA A 362 27.14 2.52 3.79
N ARG A 363 28.20 3.26 3.38
CA ARG A 363 29.45 3.34 4.12
C ARG A 363 29.28 4.02 5.47
N LYS A 364 28.47 5.08 5.52
CA LYS A 364 28.17 5.78 6.78
C LYS A 364 27.45 4.89 7.79
N PHE A 365 26.50 4.07 7.34
CA PHE A 365 25.82 3.09 8.19
C PHE A 365 26.81 2.07 8.78
N ARG A 366 27.75 1.59 7.97
CA ARG A 366 28.83 0.69 8.42
C ARG A 366 29.74 1.37 9.45
N GLU A 367 30.15 2.63 9.23
CA GLU A 367 30.93 3.41 10.21
C GLU A 367 30.21 3.57 11.55
N LEU A 368 28.90 3.71 11.53
CA LEU A 368 28.06 3.86 12.72
C LEU A 368 27.64 2.52 13.35
N ASP A 369 28.05 1.38 12.78
CA ASP A 369 27.57 0.05 13.20
C ASP A 369 26.04 -0.03 13.22
N MET A 370 25.41 0.51 12.17
CA MET A 370 23.97 0.47 11.91
C MET A 370 23.64 -0.38 10.70
N THR A 371 22.51 -1.06 10.72
CA THR A 371 22.05 -1.85 9.58
C THR A 371 21.22 -0.99 8.62
N LEU A 372 21.60 -0.99 7.32
CA LEU A 372 20.80 -0.44 6.22
C LEU A 372 20.19 -1.58 5.42
N HIS A 373 18.87 -1.56 5.21
CA HIS A 373 18.18 -2.44 4.27
C HIS A 373 17.77 -1.66 3.02
N PRO A 374 18.62 -1.65 1.97
CA PRO A 374 18.25 -1.00 0.72
C PRO A 374 17.21 -1.84 -0.01
N THR A 375 16.21 -1.18 -0.60
CA THR A 375 15.23 -1.81 -1.48
C THR A 375 15.39 -1.29 -2.90
N PHE A 376 15.11 -2.16 -3.88
CA PHE A 376 15.33 -1.88 -5.29
C PHE A 376 14.10 -2.22 -6.11
N VAL A 377 13.89 -1.41 -7.16
CA VAL A 377 13.07 -1.78 -8.32
C VAL A 377 14.07 -2.17 -9.42
N ALA A 378 14.55 -3.42 -9.34
CA ALA A 378 15.68 -3.89 -10.13
C ALA A 378 15.37 -3.93 -11.64
N PHE A 379 14.08 -4.10 -12.00
CA PHE A 379 13.64 -4.14 -13.38
C PHE A 379 12.65 -3.01 -13.67
N THR A 380 13.05 -2.15 -14.58
CA THR A 380 12.28 -1.04 -15.14
C THR A 380 12.27 -1.15 -16.66
N PRO A 381 11.43 -0.40 -17.39
CA PRO A 381 11.48 -0.36 -18.85
C PRO A 381 12.86 0.04 -19.42
N TRP A 382 13.69 0.72 -18.63
CA TRP A 382 15.00 1.23 -19.00
C TRP A 382 16.19 0.37 -18.53
N THR A 383 15.94 -0.65 -17.70
CA THR A 383 16.99 -1.53 -17.20
C THR A 383 17.65 -2.29 -18.34
N THR A 384 18.99 -2.26 -18.42
CA THR A 384 19.79 -3.08 -19.33
C THR A 384 20.38 -4.27 -18.58
N LEU A 385 20.85 -5.30 -19.31
CA LEU A 385 21.58 -6.44 -18.69
C LEU A 385 22.83 -5.95 -17.95
N GLU A 386 23.60 -5.03 -18.56
CA GLU A 386 24.79 -4.47 -17.92
C GLU A 386 24.43 -3.64 -16.67
N GLY A 387 23.35 -2.83 -16.73
CA GLY A 387 22.84 -2.08 -15.57
C GLY A 387 22.41 -3.01 -14.44
N TYR A 388 21.80 -4.15 -14.76
CA TYR A 388 21.45 -5.17 -13.76
C TYR A 388 22.68 -5.82 -13.14
N LEU A 389 23.68 -6.19 -13.94
CA LEU A 389 24.97 -6.71 -13.44
C LEU A 389 25.69 -5.66 -12.58
N ASP A 390 25.61 -4.39 -12.95
CA ASP A 390 26.20 -3.30 -12.17
C ASP A 390 25.52 -3.14 -10.80
N LEU A 391 24.19 -3.26 -10.73
CA LEU A 391 23.48 -3.33 -9.45
C LEU A 391 24.03 -4.44 -8.55
N LEU A 392 24.17 -5.66 -9.08
CA LEU A 392 24.70 -6.79 -8.31
C LEU A 392 26.15 -6.53 -7.84
N ARG A 393 27.00 -5.95 -8.71
CA ARG A 393 28.38 -5.57 -8.36
C ARG A 393 28.43 -4.53 -7.24
N VAL A 394 27.55 -3.54 -7.26
CA VAL A 394 27.46 -2.51 -6.19
C VAL A 394 27.06 -3.15 -4.87
N ILE A 395 26.09 -4.06 -4.86
CA ILE A 395 25.67 -4.78 -3.66
C ILE A 395 26.84 -5.56 -3.05
N VAL A 396 27.64 -6.25 -3.88
CA VAL A 396 28.84 -6.97 -3.43
C VAL A 396 29.91 -6.00 -2.93
N ALA A 397 30.22 -4.94 -3.71
CA ALA A 397 31.27 -3.99 -3.37
C ALA A 397 31.02 -3.23 -2.07
N GLU A 398 29.76 -2.98 -1.74
CA GLU A 398 29.38 -2.32 -0.49
C GLU A 398 29.01 -3.31 0.63
N ASP A 399 29.28 -4.62 0.46
CA ASP A 399 29.02 -5.67 1.45
C ASP A 399 27.55 -5.70 1.95
N LEU A 400 26.60 -5.62 1.03
CA LEU A 400 25.17 -5.51 1.31
C LEU A 400 24.38 -6.79 0.98
N VAL A 401 25.03 -7.90 0.63
CA VAL A 401 24.35 -9.12 0.20
C VAL A 401 23.37 -9.64 1.27
N GLU A 402 23.78 -9.63 2.54
CA GLU A 402 22.92 -10.05 3.65
C GLU A 402 21.86 -9.00 4.01
N ASN A 403 22.01 -7.76 3.54
CA ASN A 403 21.08 -6.65 3.80
C ASN A 403 19.93 -6.59 2.78
N VAL A 404 20.08 -7.24 1.61
CA VAL A 404 19.09 -7.24 0.52
C VAL A 404 18.32 -8.55 0.52
N ALA A 405 17.01 -8.50 0.71
CA ALA A 405 16.19 -9.70 0.56
C ALA A 405 16.20 -10.15 -0.92
N PRO A 406 16.34 -11.46 -1.23
CA PRO A 406 16.45 -11.95 -2.61
C PRO A 406 15.29 -11.47 -3.52
N VAL A 407 14.08 -11.33 -2.99
CA VAL A 407 12.92 -10.82 -3.71
C VAL A 407 13.14 -9.42 -4.27
N GLN A 408 13.93 -8.57 -3.59
CA GLN A 408 14.24 -7.21 -4.04
C GLN A 408 15.00 -7.20 -5.38
N LEU A 409 15.77 -8.23 -5.65
CA LEU A 409 16.55 -8.37 -6.89
C LEU A 409 15.69 -8.79 -8.09
N GLY A 410 14.46 -9.24 -7.86
CA GLY A 410 13.50 -9.65 -8.89
C GLY A 410 12.34 -8.68 -9.09
N ILE A 411 12.29 -7.57 -8.37
CA ILE A 411 11.16 -6.63 -8.42
C ILE A 411 11.11 -5.91 -9.76
N ARG A 412 9.91 -5.93 -10.36
CA ARG A 412 9.54 -5.15 -11.56
C ARG A 412 8.78 -3.90 -11.15
N LEU A 413 9.00 -2.82 -11.89
CA LEU A 413 8.32 -1.54 -11.69
C LEU A 413 6.81 -1.68 -11.93
N LEU A 414 6.02 -1.42 -10.91
CA LEU A 414 4.57 -1.32 -11.00
C LEU A 414 4.16 0.06 -11.55
N ILE A 415 3.34 0.08 -12.58
CA ILE A 415 2.79 1.32 -13.16
C ILE A 415 1.26 1.28 -13.04
N PRO A 416 0.69 1.72 -11.91
CA PRO A 416 -0.76 1.75 -11.71
C PRO A 416 -1.40 2.96 -12.39
N GLU A 417 -2.72 2.98 -12.44
CA GLU A 417 -3.49 4.16 -12.84
C GLU A 417 -3.13 5.37 -11.95
N GLY A 418 -2.99 6.55 -12.53
CA GLY A 418 -2.59 7.77 -11.82
C GLY A 418 -1.09 7.87 -11.50
N SER A 419 -0.25 6.92 -11.94
CA SER A 419 1.21 7.04 -11.82
C SER A 419 1.73 8.24 -12.60
N ARG A 420 2.53 9.09 -11.95
CA ARG A 420 3.18 10.24 -12.63
C ARG A 420 4.27 9.85 -13.63
N LEU A 421 4.65 8.59 -13.68
CA LEU A 421 5.49 8.07 -14.77
C LEU A 421 4.80 8.21 -16.13
N LEU A 422 3.48 8.12 -16.18
CA LEU A 422 2.70 8.28 -17.41
C LEU A 422 2.76 9.71 -17.99
N GLU A 423 3.26 10.69 -17.22
CA GLU A 423 3.51 12.06 -17.68
C GLU A 423 4.78 12.16 -18.54
N LEU A 424 5.68 11.16 -18.50
CA LEU A 424 6.89 11.12 -19.31
C LEU A 424 6.53 10.75 -20.76
N GLU A 425 6.95 11.57 -21.71
CA GLU A 425 6.67 11.40 -23.14
C GLU A 425 7.07 10.00 -23.65
N GLU A 426 8.23 9.51 -23.20
CA GLU A 426 8.76 8.20 -23.57
C GLU A 426 7.88 7.02 -23.11
N MET A 427 7.06 7.19 -22.08
CA MET A 427 6.19 6.13 -21.58
C MET A 427 5.08 5.77 -22.55
N CYS A 428 4.65 6.66 -23.44
CA CYS A 428 3.65 6.39 -24.47
C CYS A 428 4.04 5.22 -25.38
N GLY A 429 5.35 4.99 -25.59
CA GLY A 429 5.88 3.89 -26.41
C GLY A 429 6.29 2.65 -25.61
N LEU A 430 6.39 2.75 -24.30
CA LEU A 430 6.91 1.69 -23.43
C LEU A 430 5.82 0.88 -22.72
N VAL A 431 4.63 1.48 -22.50
CA VAL A 431 3.53 0.83 -21.80
C VAL A 431 2.41 0.42 -22.76
N GLY A 432 1.77 -0.71 -22.43
CA GLY A 432 0.54 -1.16 -23.12
C GLY A 432 -0.70 -0.40 -22.63
N LYS A 433 -1.87 -0.83 -23.11
CA LYS A 433 -3.16 -0.34 -22.57
C LYS A 433 -3.33 -0.79 -21.12
N PHE A 434 -4.05 0.00 -20.34
CA PHE A 434 -4.38 -0.37 -18.97
C PHE A 434 -5.07 -1.73 -18.91
N ASP A 435 -4.53 -2.62 -18.10
CA ASP A 435 -5.09 -3.93 -17.82
C ASP A 435 -5.93 -3.84 -16.53
N ALA A 436 -7.24 -3.88 -16.69
CA ALA A 436 -8.16 -3.74 -15.56
C ALA A 436 -8.17 -4.97 -14.63
N GLU A 437 -7.76 -6.16 -15.10
CA GLU A 437 -7.66 -7.35 -14.26
C GLU A 437 -6.39 -7.30 -13.38
N LEU A 438 -5.30 -6.84 -13.96
CA LEU A 438 -4.03 -6.68 -13.26
C LEU A 438 -3.91 -5.34 -12.53
N LEU A 439 -4.74 -4.34 -12.86
CA LEU A 439 -4.72 -2.96 -12.34
C LEU A 439 -3.40 -2.24 -12.62
N VAL A 440 -2.83 -2.43 -13.80
CA VAL A 440 -1.54 -1.87 -14.20
C VAL A 440 -1.53 -1.49 -15.68
N TYR A 441 -0.59 -0.62 -16.06
CA TYR A 441 -0.14 -0.48 -17.43
C TYR A 441 1.02 -1.46 -17.64
N PRO A 442 0.79 -2.59 -18.37
CA PRO A 442 1.83 -3.57 -18.60
C PRO A 442 2.92 -2.99 -19.49
N TRP A 443 4.16 -3.37 -19.21
CA TRP A 443 5.33 -2.98 -20.01
C TRP A 443 6.23 -4.19 -20.28
N ARG A 444 7.04 -4.09 -21.31
CA ARG A 444 8.10 -5.05 -21.62
C ARG A 444 9.39 -4.30 -21.84
N ASN A 445 10.49 -4.92 -21.50
CA ASN A 445 11.79 -4.35 -21.80
C ASN A 445 12.08 -4.45 -23.31
N VAL A 446 12.80 -3.48 -23.86
CA VAL A 446 13.23 -3.48 -25.27
C VAL A 446 14.10 -4.70 -25.58
N ASP A 447 14.94 -5.12 -24.62
CA ASP A 447 15.72 -6.35 -24.70
C ASP A 447 14.98 -7.49 -23.95
N ALA A 448 14.37 -8.40 -24.70
CA ALA A 448 13.65 -9.56 -24.14
C ALA A 448 14.50 -10.45 -23.22
N ARG A 449 15.85 -10.34 -23.25
CA ARG A 449 16.74 -11.05 -22.31
C ARG A 449 16.57 -10.50 -20.89
N VAL A 450 16.35 -9.20 -20.74
CA VAL A 450 16.11 -8.56 -19.43
C VAL A 450 14.83 -9.11 -18.78
N ASP A 451 13.74 -9.27 -19.57
CA ASP A 451 12.50 -9.87 -19.05
C ASP A 451 12.72 -11.32 -18.61
N ARG A 452 13.48 -12.13 -19.39
CA ARG A 452 13.82 -13.51 -19.01
C ARG A 452 14.66 -13.56 -17.72
N VAL A 453 15.62 -12.65 -17.55
CA VAL A 453 16.41 -12.56 -16.29
C VAL A 453 15.49 -12.22 -15.12
N SER A 454 14.57 -11.26 -15.30
CA SER A 454 13.58 -10.92 -14.25
C SER A 454 12.76 -12.15 -13.83
N GLU A 455 12.26 -12.94 -14.79
CA GLU A 455 11.50 -14.17 -14.51
C GLU A 455 12.35 -15.22 -13.79
N ALA A 456 13.60 -15.42 -14.22
CA ALA A 456 14.53 -16.35 -13.59
C ALA A 456 14.86 -15.94 -12.15
N VAL A 457 15.14 -14.65 -11.92
CA VAL A 457 15.46 -14.12 -10.58
C VAL A 457 14.26 -14.23 -9.64
N GLN A 458 13.04 -13.96 -10.12
CA GLN A 458 11.82 -14.15 -9.32
C GLN A 458 11.62 -15.62 -8.95
N ALA A 459 11.90 -16.56 -9.86
CA ALA A 459 11.85 -17.98 -9.58
C ALA A 459 12.89 -18.38 -8.52
N ILE A 460 14.15 -17.96 -8.67
CA ILE A 460 15.22 -18.22 -7.69
C ILE A 460 14.84 -17.66 -6.32
N ALA A 461 14.32 -16.44 -6.24
CA ALA A 461 13.92 -15.84 -4.98
C ALA A 461 12.76 -16.60 -4.32
N ALA A 462 11.79 -17.06 -5.09
CA ALA A 462 10.67 -17.87 -4.59
C ALA A 462 11.14 -19.25 -4.08
N ASP A 463 12.01 -19.93 -4.82
CA ASP A 463 12.59 -21.21 -4.42
C ASP A 463 13.39 -21.05 -3.13
N ALA A 464 14.25 -20.01 -3.06
CA ALA A 464 15.07 -19.72 -1.88
C ALA A 464 14.22 -19.48 -0.62
N ASP A 465 13.08 -18.82 -0.75
CA ASP A 465 12.13 -18.61 0.35
C ASP A 465 11.49 -19.93 0.81
N GLN A 466 11.05 -20.77 -0.13
CA GLN A 466 10.46 -22.08 0.16
C GLN A 466 11.48 -23.03 0.82
N GLU A 467 12.70 -23.06 0.33
CA GLU A 467 13.78 -23.92 0.81
C GLU A 467 14.51 -23.34 2.03
N LYS A 468 14.16 -22.13 2.47
CA LYS A 468 14.82 -21.38 3.55
C LYS A 468 16.34 -21.24 3.33
N GLN A 469 16.73 -20.98 2.09
CA GLN A 469 18.12 -20.73 1.73
C GLN A 469 18.62 -19.42 2.35
N SER A 470 19.94 -19.33 2.58
CA SER A 470 20.58 -18.07 2.99
C SER A 470 20.47 -17.01 1.88
N ARG A 471 20.50 -15.75 2.26
CA ARG A 471 20.50 -14.63 1.29
C ARG A 471 21.70 -14.69 0.36
N SER A 472 22.87 -15.01 0.90
CA SER A 472 24.11 -15.22 0.13
C SER A 472 23.99 -16.39 -0.86
N GLY A 473 23.36 -17.50 -0.47
CA GLY A 473 23.13 -18.63 -1.37
C GLY A 473 22.18 -18.29 -2.52
N ALA A 474 21.07 -17.60 -2.23
CA ALA A 474 20.15 -17.11 -3.25
C ALA A 474 20.82 -16.06 -4.17
N PHE A 475 21.62 -15.15 -3.59
CA PHE A 475 22.38 -14.16 -4.35
C PHE A 475 23.38 -14.79 -5.32
N ALA A 476 24.10 -15.85 -4.91
CA ALA A 476 25.03 -16.56 -5.79
C ALA A 476 24.32 -17.16 -7.00
N ARG A 477 23.15 -17.78 -6.82
CA ARG A 477 22.33 -18.30 -7.94
C ARG A 477 21.89 -17.17 -8.88
N ILE A 478 21.47 -16.02 -8.32
CA ILE A 478 21.07 -14.84 -9.11
C ILE A 478 22.27 -14.26 -9.88
N TRP A 479 23.44 -14.20 -9.24
CA TRP A 479 24.68 -13.75 -9.86
C TRP A 479 25.05 -14.58 -11.10
N GLU A 480 25.04 -15.91 -10.97
CA GLU A 480 25.32 -16.83 -12.08
C GLU A 480 24.30 -16.68 -13.21
N ALA A 481 22.99 -16.69 -12.90
CA ALA A 481 21.93 -16.57 -13.89
C ALA A 481 21.99 -15.24 -14.67
N ALA A 482 22.34 -14.14 -14.00
CA ALA A 482 22.45 -12.83 -14.63
C ALA A 482 23.66 -12.77 -15.59
N HIS A 483 24.82 -13.32 -15.21
CA HIS A 483 26.00 -13.35 -16.06
C HIS A 483 25.81 -14.29 -17.25
N GLU A 484 25.19 -15.46 -17.07
CA GLU A 484 24.84 -16.37 -18.14
C GLU A 484 23.93 -15.70 -19.19
N ALA A 485 22.88 -15.00 -18.75
CA ALA A 485 21.98 -14.30 -19.64
C ALA A 485 22.65 -13.14 -20.41
N ALA A 486 23.65 -12.51 -19.81
CA ALA A 486 24.48 -11.50 -20.46
C ALA A 486 25.53 -12.09 -21.41
N GLY A 487 25.73 -13.42 -21.41
CA GLY A 487 26.71 -14.10 -22.24
C GLY A 487 28.17 -13.84 -21.80
N VAL A 488 28.37 -13.54 -20.52
CA VAL A 488 29.69 -13.29 -19.93
C VAL A 488 29.98 -14.29 -18.81
N ALA A 489 31.26 -14.63 -18.63
CA ALA A 489 31.66 -15.50 -17.52
C ALA A 489 31.38 -14.79 -16.19
N ALA A 490 30.74 -15.49 -15.26
CA ALA A 490 30.54 -14.98 -13.92
C ALA A 490 31.90 -14.91 -13.19
N PRO A 491 32.34 -13.74 -12.73
CA PRO A 491 33.51 -13.65 -11.87
C PRO A 491 33.28 -14.42 -10.58
N GLU A 492 34.37 -14.96 -10.00
CA GLU A 492 34.31 -15.61 -8.69
C GLU A 492 33.71 -14.64 -7.66
N LEU A 493 32.63 -15.06 -7.02
CA LEU A 493 31.92 -14.26 -6.06
C LEU A 493 32.64 -14.29 -4.71
N GLN A 494 33.30 -13.18 -4.40
CA GLN A 494 33.96 -13.02 -3.09
C GLN A 494 32.97 -12.31 -2.15
N LEU A 495 32.28 -13.09 -1.34
CA LEU A 495 31.44 -12.56 -0.28
C LEU A 495 32.29 -12.38 0.98
N GLY A 496 32.13 -11.23 1.64
CA GLY A 496 32.70 -11.01 2.98
C GLY A 496 32.27 -12.11 3.96
N ALA A 497 32.87 -12.17 5.12
CA ALA A 497 32.42 -13.08 6.17
C ALA A 497 31.03 -12.63 6.64
N GLY A 498 29.99 -13.05 5.90
CA GLY A 498 28.62 -12.61 6.03
C GLY A 498 28.19 -12.53 7.51
N TYR A 499 27.88 -11.32 7.96
CA TYR A 499 27.31 -11.11 9.29
C TYR A 499 25.79 -11.14 9.17
N ALA A 500 25.16 -11.93 10.03
CA ALA A 500 23.71 -11.97 10.07
C ALA A 500 23.16 -10.60 10.50
N VAL A 501 22.21 -10.06 9.74
CA VAL A 501 21.53 -8.81 10.04
C VAL A 501 20.11 -9.06 10.57
N PRO A 502 19.56 -8.21 11.44
CA PRO A 502 18.16 -8.31 11.85
C PRO A 502 17.24 -7.93 10.68
N PHE A 503 16.13 -8.65 10.48
CA PHE A 503 15.17 -8.37 9.43
C PHE A 503 13.75 -8.82 9.79
N LEU A 504 12.73 -8.23 9.17
CA LEU A 504 11.35 -8.68 9.31
C LEU A 504 11.10 -9.95 8.48
N SER A 505 10.33 -10.88 9.04
CA SER A 505 9.96 -12.14 8.36
C SER A 505 9.15 -11.93 7.08
N GLU A 506 8.48 -10.79 6.92
CA GLU A 506 7.89 -10.35 5.66
C GLU A 506 8.66 -9.13 5.13
N PRO A 507 9.35 -9.25 3.98
CA PRO A 507 10.15 -8.17 3.43
C PRO A 507 9.27 -7.02 2.92
N TRP A 508 9.76 -5.79 3.11
CA TRP A 508 9.10 -4.58 2.61
C TRP A 508 9.29 -4.43 1.09
N TYR A 509 8.18 -4.22 0.36
CA TYR A 509 8.19 -3.76 -1.02
C TYR A 509 6.84 -3.14 -1.38
N CYS A 510 6.83 -1.88 -1.83
CA CYS A 510 5.59 -1.15 -2.08
C CYS A 510 5.34 -0.83 -3.56
N CYS A 511 6.28 -0.49 -4.36
CA CYS A 511 6.10 -0.05 -5.76
C CYS A 511 6.38 -1.18 -6.76
N ALA A 512 6.08 -2.42 -6.36
CA ALA A 512 6.41 -3.64 -7.08
C ALA A 512 5.18 -4.31 -7.68
N GLU A 513 5.34 -4.93 -8.84
CA GLU A 513 4.36 -5.92 -9.30
C GLU A 513 4.26 -7.07 -8.29
N PRO A 514 3.08 -7.67 -8.10
CA PRO A 514 2.93 -8.80 -7.18
C PRO A 514 3.88 -9.94 -7.53
N THR A 515 4.55 -10.47 -6.51
CA THR A 515 5.40 -11.66 -6.67
C THR A 515 4.57 -12.91 -6.99
N ARG A 516 5.21 -13.97 -7.49
CA ARG A 516 4.54 -15.27 -7.71
C ARG A 516 3.88 -15.79 -6.44
N ALA A 517 4.51 -15.67 -5.29
CA ALA A 517 3.96 -16.09 -4.00
C ALA A 517 2.67 -15.30 -3.67
N GLN A 518 2.66 -13.99 -3.90
CA GLN A 518 1.47 -13.17 -3.73
C GLN A 518 0.37 -13.53 -4.73
N LEU A 519 0.71 -13.81 -5.99
CA LEU A 519 -0.27 -14.26 -7.00
C LEU A 519 -0.90 -15.61 -6.63
N VAL A 520 -0.13 -16.55 -6.09
CA VAL A 520 -0.63 -17.82 -5.56
C VAL A 520 -1.55 -17.59 -4.36
N SER A 521 -1.17 -16.68 -3.44
CA SER A 521 -2.00 -16.30 -2.29
C SER A 521 -3.32 -15.67 -2.73
N ILE A 522 -3.31 -14.80 -3.76
CA ILE A 522 -4.51 -14.22 -4.36
C ILE A 522 -5.43 -15.33 -4.91
N GLY A 523 -4.87 -16.32 -5.63
CA GLY A 523 -5.62 -17.45 -6.17
C GLY A 523 -6.21 -18.36 -5.08
N ALA A 524 -5.44 -18.64 -4.03
CA ALA A 524 -5.89 -19.44 -2.88
C ALA A 524 -6.98 -18.72 -2.07
N PHE A 525 -6.86 -17.41 -1.90
CA PHE A 525 -7.85 -16.56 -1.25
C PHE A 525 -9.18 -16.58 -2.01
N ALA A 526 -9.15 -16.40 -3.32
CA ALA A 526 -10.35 -16.48 -4.17
C ALA A 526 -11.05 -17.85 -4.06
N LYS A 527 -10.28 -18.95 -4.09
CA LYS A 527 -10.83 -20.30 -3.90
C LYS A 527 -11.47 -20.50 -2.53
N LYS A 528 -10.87 -19.98 -1.46
CA LYS A 528 -11.47 -20.07 -0.10
C LYS A 528 -12.79 -19.31 -0.02
N ALA A 529 -12.87 -18.12 -0.61
CA ALA A 529 -14.09 -17.34 -0.68
C ALA A 529 -15.20 -18.07 -1.47
N GLU A 530 -14.86 -18.67 -2.64
CA GLU A 530 -15.80 -19.46 -3.44
C GLU A 530 -16.27 -20.74 -2.73
N ILE A 531 -15.39 -21.43 -1.99
CA ILE A 531 -15.72 -22.66 -1.26
C ILE A 531 -16.68 -22.34 -0.10
N ALA A 532 -16.47 -21.24 0.62
CA ALA A 532 -17.37 -20.83 1.69
C ALA A 532 -18.80 -20.64 1.19
N VAL A 533 -18.99 -19.94 0.07
CA VAL A 533 -20.29 -19.71 -0.57
C VAL A 533 -20.92 -21.02 -1.09
N ARG A 534 -20.14 -21.95 -1.64
CA ARG A 534 -20.66 -23.23 -2.15
C ARG A 534 -21.11 -24.18 -1.08
N LEU A 535 -20.42 -24.23 0.06
CA LEU A 535 -20.80 -25.09 1.20
C LEU A 535 -22.13 -24.64 1.81
N GLU A 536 -22.43 -23.35 1.85
CA GLU A 536 -23.71 -22.83 2.31
C GLU A 536 -24.87 -23.19 1.36
N ARG A 537 -24.68 -23.08 0.04
CA ARG A 537 -25.71 -23.48 -0.94
C ARG A 537 -26.05 -24.97 -0.84
N ALA A 538 -25.09 -25.80 -0.44
CA ALA A 538 -25.32 -27.21 -0.22
C ALA A 538 -26.07 -27.49 1.12
N GLY A 539 -25.75 -26.72 2.18
CA GLY A 539 -26.39 -26.87 3.51
C GLY A 539 -27.83 -26.34 3.58
N THR A 540 -28.24 -25.45 2.66
CA THR A 540 -29.63 -24.94 2.58
C THR A 540 -30.55 -25.84 1.73
N ALA A 541 -30.00 -26.79 0.95
CA ALA A 541 -30.78 -27.71 0.12
C ALA A 541 -31.30 -28.95 0.88
N ASP A 542 -30.71 -29.28 2.04
CA ASP A 542 -31.10 -30.47 2.83
C ASP A 542 -32.14 -30.19 3.97
N GLY A 543 -32.78 -29.03 3.95
CA GLY A 543 -33.74 -28.58 4.96
C GLY A 543 -35.23 -28.77 4.62
N PHE A 544 -35.60 -29.61 3.60
CA PHE A 544 -36.99 -30.00 3.35
C PHE A 544 -37.06 -31.46 2.86
N VAL A 545 -37.16 -32.40 3.80
CA VAL A 545 -37.87 -33.66 3.65
C VAL A 545 -38.61 -33.93 4.95
#